data_22c8ede47d917529174daec37c0facdf
#
_entry.id   22c8ede47d917529174daec37c0facdf
#
_cell.length_a   1.000
_cell.length_b   1.000
_cell.length_c   1.000
_cell.angle_alpha   90.00
_cell.angle_beta   90.00
_cell.angle_gamma   90.00
#
_symmetry.space_group_name_H-M   'P 1'
#
loop_
_entity.id
_entity.type
_entity.pdbx_description
1 polymer ?
#
loop_
_entity_poly.entity_id
_entity_poly.type
_entity_poly.pdbx_seq_one_letter_code
_entity_poly.pdbx_strand_id
1 'polypeptide(L)'
;ALFAGETSGLLLDPEAGTFFLMDVVVERFIPWIEIAGVMRGGGSGLLARTDATDVERAAMVVYARQLESQTGQIREKLEALKRAGESTPKGWDEAQSAIAAFIVRVDTLFGGKGAPDGKADPAAYFAQGTQVIQAGQAFHKETAERLILLLDQRRDTAMRQMVFIVCLAVAGFLILVYGLVCFSVATMKSISNLQRVMVQGTAGNLSEKITIYGTDELAEISMEFERMLTRISELVADVRSSAAMVTHVGGQLVEDGGSLSGRTHAQAASLEQTTANISEVSQTVARN
;
A
#
# COMPACT_ATOMS: atom_id res chain seq x y z
N ALA A 1 34.07 -12.56 14.97
CA ALA A 1 33.42 -12.80 13.66
C ALA A 1 32.09 -13.54 13.82
N LEU A 2 32.05 -14.72 14.51
CA LEU A 2 30.83 -15.50 14.73
C LEU A 2 29.71 -14.68 15.40
N PHE A 3 30.01 -13.97 16.47
CA PHE A 3 29.04 -13.10 17.17
C PHE A 3 28.44 -12.01 16.25
N ALA A 4 29.25 -11.45 15.35
CA ALA A 4 28.76 -10.46 14.37
C ALA A 4 27.85 -11.11 13.31
N GLY A 5 28.14 -12.35 12.90
CA GLY A 5 27.28 -13.13 12.01
C GLY A 5 25.92 -13.47 12.64
N GLU A 6 25.91 -13.87 13.91
CA GLU A 6 24.67 -14.16 14.67
C GLU A 6 23.80 -12.91 14.85
N THR A 7 24.39 -11.80 15.28
CA THR A 7 23.63 -10.57 15.54
C THR A 7 23.14 -9.87 14.29
N SER A 8 23.80 -10.08 13.15
CA SER A 8 23.37 -9.53 11.85
C SER A 8 22.29 -10.32 11.14
N GLY A 9 21.96 -11.54 11.63
CA GLY A 9 21.04 -12.45 10.95
C GLY A 9 21.59 -13.10 9.67
N LEU A 10 22.82 -12.83 9.28
CA LEU A 10 23.47 -13.35 8.08
C LEU A 10 23.66 -14.87 8.10
N LEU A 11 23.74 -15.48 9.30
CA LEU A 11 23.82 -16.94 9.46
C LEU A 11 22.53 -17.66 9.00
N LEU A 12 21.41 -16.96 8.95
CA LEU A 12 20.11 -17.46 8.52
C LEU A 12 19.64 -16.79 7.21
N ASP A 13 20.59 -16.31 6.39
CA ASP A 13 20.25 -15.65 5.14
C ASP A 13 19.54 -16.63 4.18
N PRO A 14 18.32 -16.32 3.73
CA PRO A 14 17.56 -17.19 2.82
C PRO A 14 18.13 -17.24 1.41
N GLU A 15 19.01 -16.30 1.03
CA GLU A 15 19.64 -16.28 -0.29
C GLU A 15 20.93 -17.09 -0.30
N ALA A 16 20.97 -18.13 -1.13
CA ALA A 16 22.08 -19.06 -1.20
C ALA A 16 23.42 -18.36 -1.53
N GLY A 17 23.42 -17.34 -2.39
CA GLY A 17 24.62 -16.61 -2.79
C GLY A 17 25.31 -15.92 -1.62
N THR A 18 24.58 -15.11 -0.88
CA THR A 18 25.08 -14.38 0.30
C THR A 18 25.40 -15.32 1.45
N PHE A 19 24.58 -16.38 1.66
CA PHE A 19 24.82 -17.40 2.68
C PHE A 19 26.17 -18.11 2.47
N PHE A 20 26.47 -18.63 1.28
CA PHE A 20 27.73 -19.34 1.02
C PHE A 20 28.97 -18.44 1.10
N LEU A 21 28.85 -17.19 0.61
CA LEU A 21 29.94 -16.22 0.74
C LEU A 21 30.21 -15.87 2.21
N MET A 22 29.16 -15.68 3.00
CA MET A 22 29.27 -15.43 4.45
C MET A 22 29.92 -16.61 5.19
N ASP A 23 29.48 -17.84 4.92
CA ASP A 23 30.06 -19.05 5.53
C ASP A 23 31.58 -19.13 5.23
N VAL A 24 31.99 -18.84 4.00
CA VAL A 24 33.41 -18.80 3.64
C VAL A 24 34.16 -17.71 4.38
N VAL A 25 33.63 -16.46 4.38
CA VAL A 25 34.31 -15.30 4.95
C VAL A 25 34.41 -15.37 6.48
N VAL A 26 33.33 -15.77 7.15
CA VAL A 26 33.21 -15.68 8.61
C VAL A 26 33.62 -16.97 9.31
N GLU A 27 33.17 -18.13 8.78
CA GLU A 27 33.35 -19.40 9.49
C GLU A 27 34.56 -20.19 9.01
N ARG A 28 34.83 -20.26 7.70
CA ARG A 28 35.84 -21.14 7.15
C ARG A 28 37.22 -20.51 7.02
N PHE A 29 37.27 -19.24 6.67
CA PHE A 29 38.55 -18.58 6.42
C PHE A 29 39.40 -18.40 7.67
N ILE A 30 38.80 -18.14 8.82
CA ILE A 30 39.56 -17.86 10.07
C ILE A 30 40.35 -19.09 10.54
N PRO A 31 39.74 -20.29 10.72
CA PRO A 31 40.51 -21.49 11.06
C PRO A 31 41.56 -21.86 9.99
N TRP A 32 41.23 -21.62 8.74
CA TRP A 32 42.14 -21.90 7.61
C TRP A 32 43.41 -21.06 7.71
N ILE A 33 43.29 -19.74 7.92
CA ILE A 33 44.46 -18.86 7.96
C ILE A 33 45.28 -19.04 9.25
N GLU A 34 44.64 -19.42 10.36
CA GLU A 34 45.31 -19.76 11.62
C GLU A 34 46.21 -20.98 11.45
N ILE A 35 45.72 -22.06 10.83
CA ILE A 35 46.49 -23.26 10.58
C ILE A 35 47.66 -22.97 9.64
N ALA A 36 47.45 -22.17 8.57
CA ALA A 36 48.51 -21.76 7.67
C ALA A 36 49.60 -20.93 8.41
N GLY A 37 49.18 -20.07 9.32
CA GLY A 37 50.09 -19.29 10.17
C GLY A 37 50.93 -20.15 11.13
N VAL A 38 50.29 -21.12 11.80
CA VAL A 38 50.95 -22.09 12.69
C VAL A 38 51.95 -22.91 11.90
N MET A 39 51.58 -23.44 10.71
CA MET A 39 52.46 -24.20 9.84
C MET A 39 53.67 -23.39 9.37
N ARG A 40 53.47 -22.12 8.96
CA ARG A 40 54.53 -21.21 8.55
C ARG A 40 55.54 -20.99 9.67
N GLY A 41 55.08 -20.56 10.86
CA GLY A 41 55.92 -20.24 12.00
C GLY A 41 56.57 -21.47 12.62
N GLY A 42 55.74 -22.48 12.92
CA GLY A 42 56.17 -23.76 13.51
C GLY A 42 57.17 -24.53 12.63
N GLY A 43 56.84 -24.67 11.35
CA GLY A 43 57.72 -25.40 10.43
C GLY A 43 59.06 -24.68 10.22
N SER A 44 59.08 -23.37 10.06
CA SER A 44 60.33 -22.60 9.97
C SER A 44 61.18 -22.72 11.24
N GLY A 45 60.51 -22.67 12.43
CA GLY A 45 61.18 -22.86 13.71
C GLY A 45 61.80 -24.24 13.87
N LEU A 46 61.12 -25.30 13.41
CA LEU A 46 61.63 -26.66 13.44
C LEU A 46 62.82 -26.86 12.48
N LEU A 47 62.79 -26.22 11.31
CA LEU A 47 63.91 -26.28 10.37
C LEU A 47 65.14 -25.52 10.82
N ALA A 48 64.99 -24.51 11.66
CA ALA A 48 66.08 -23.72 12.23
C ALA A 48 66.81 -24.41 13.40
N ARG A 49 66.18 -25.45 14.00
CA ARG A 49 66.74 -26.19 15.14
C ARG A 49 67.28 -27.55 14.68
N THR A 50 68.31 -28.03 15.40
CA THR A 50 68.89 -29.34 15.18
C THR A 50 68.30 -30.45 16.09
N ASP A 51 67.55 -30.04 17.11
CA ASP A 51 66.94 -30.86 18.18
C ASP A 51 65.44 -31.12 17.97
N ALA A 52 64.92 -30.86 16.81
CA ALA A 52 63.51 -31.10 16.46
C ALA A 52 63.15 -32.56 16.60
N THR A 53 62.16 -32.88 17.44
CA THR A 53 61.67 -34.24 17.69
C THR A 53 60.78 -34.77 16.57
N ASP A 54 60.69 -36.08 16.46
CA ASP A 54 59.78 -36.72 15.49
C ASP A 54 58.32 -36.38 15.76
N VAL A 55 57.93 -36.17 17.04
CA VAL A 55 56.60 -35.76 17.42
C VAL A 55 56.28 -34.37 16.88
N GLU A 56 57.20 -33.41 17.01
CA GLU A 56 57.03 -32.04 16.47
C GLU A 56 56.90 -32.03 14.94
N ARG A 57 57.70 -32.86 14.26
CA ARG A 57 57.66 -33.06 12.80
C ARG A 57 56.32 -33.67 12.37
N ALA A 58 55.85 -34.73 13.08
CA ALA A 58 54.54 -35.33 12.80
C ALA A 58 53.40 -34.36 13.00
N ALA A 59 53.49 -33.46 13.97
CA ALA A 59 52.46 -32.39 14.19
C ALA A 59 52.31 -31.48 12.94
N MET A 60 53.41 -31.17 12.23
CA MET A 60 53.32 -30.38 10.97
C MET A 60 52.54 -31.09 9.91
N VAL A 61 52.71 -32.40 9.78
CA VAL A 61 51.93 -33.23 8.84
C VAL A 61 50.43 -33.23 9.22
N VAL A 62 50.14 -33.33 10.51
CA VAL A 62 48.74 -33.25 10.99
C VAL A 62 48.12 -31.90 10.63
N TYR A 63 48.84 -30.79 10.85
CA TYR A 63 48.36 -29.46 10.44
C TYR A 63 48.19 -29.38 8.92
N ALA A 64 49.04 -29.97 8.11
CA ALA A 64 48.91 -30.03 6.66
C ALA A 64 47.62 -30.75 6.24
N ARG A 65 47.29 -31.90 6.86
CA ARG A 65 46.02 -32.62 6.61
C ARG A 65 44.80 -31.82 7.07
N GLN A 66 44.92 -31.11 8.18
CA GLN A 66 43.85 -30.23 8.64
C GLN A 66 43.60 -29.06 7.68
N LEU A 67 44.70 -28.43 7.20
CA LEU A 67 44.61 -27.35 6.21
C LEU A 67 44.00 -27.86 4.88
N GLU A 68 44.39 -29.06 4.43
CA GLU A 68 43.81 -29.69 3.26
C GLU A 68 42.29 -29.91 3.42
N SER A 69 41.85 -30.42 4.57
CA SER A 69 40.44 -30.64 4.90
C SER A 69 39.66 -29.30 4.88
N GLN A 70 40.17 -28.23 5.54
CA GLN A 70 39.56 -26.91 5.53
C GLN A 70 39.46 -26.33 4.12
N THR A 71 40.51 -26.54 3.29
CA THR A 71 40.51 -26.11 1.88
C THR A 71 39.44 -26.83 1.09
N GLY A 72 39.24 -28.15 1.35
CA GLY A 72 38.15 -28.93 0.77
C GLY A 72 36.78 -28.39 1.11
N GLN A 73 36.55 -28.02 2.38
CA GLN A 73 35.30 -27.44 2.83
C GLN A 73 35.01 -26.09 2.15
N ILE A 74 36.01 -25.20 2.02
CA ILE A 74 35.86 -23.94 1.27
C ILE A 74 35.49 -24.23 -0.19
N ARG A 75 36.17 -25.19 -0.84
CA ARG A 75 35.87 -25.59 -2.21
C ARG A 75 34.41 -26.03 -2.37
N GLU A 76 33.90 -26.88 -1.49
CA GLU A 76 32.51 -27.36 -1.53
C GLU A 76 31.52 -26.17 -1.45
N LYS A 77 31.80 -25.17 -0.60
CA LYS A 77 30.96 -23.97 -0.48
C LYS A 77 31.02 -23.11 -1.75
N LEU A 78 32.21 -22.98 -2.36
CA LEU A 78 32.34 -22.26 -3.63
C LEU A 78 31.65 -22.97 -4.79
N GLU A 79 31.67 -24.31 -4.83
CA GLU A 79 30.88 -25.06 -5.78
C GLU A 79 29.36 -24.92 -5.56
N ALA A 80 28.92 -24.88 -4.29
CA ALA A 80 27.53 -24.60 -3.98
C ALA A 80 27.13 -23.17 -4.39
N LEU A 81 28.00 -22.20 -4.18
CA LEU A 81 27.86 -20.82 -4.66
C LEU A 81 27.67 -20.77 -6.18
N LYS A 82 28.48 -21.50 -6.91
CA LYS A 82 28.38 -21.61 -8.38
C LYS A 82 27.06 -22.24 -8.82
N ARG A 83 26.60 -23.28 -8.12
CA ARG A 83 25.28 -23.87 -8.38
C ARG A 83 24.13 -22.92 -8.09
N ALA A 84 24.31 -21.97 -7.17
CA ALA A 84 23.37 -20.90 -6.89
C ALA A 84 23.35 -19.76 -7.93
N GLY A 85 24.19 -19.87 -8.99
CA GLY A 85 24.26 -18.90 -10.08
C GLY A 85 25.27 -17.76 -9.88
N GLU A 86 26.03 -17.81 -8.79
CA GLU A 86 27.06 -16.81 -8.49
C GLU A 86 28.43 -17.21 -9.01
N SER A 87 29.25 -16.23 -9.34
CA SER A 87 30.64 -16.50 -9.78
C SER A 87 31.58 -16.75 -8.59
N THR A 88 32.46 -17.70 -8.73
CA THR A 88 33.54 -17.93 -7.77
C THR A 88 34.52 -16.76 -7.76
N PRO A 89 34.98 -16.30 -6.57
CA PRO A 89 36.04 -15.27 -6.47
C PRO A 89 37.31 -15.71 -7.18
N LYS A 90 37.91 -14.82 -7.98
CA LYS A 90 39.06 -15.14 -8.84
C LYS A 90 40.32 -15.52 -8.06
N GLY A 91 40.51 -14.95 -6.88
CA GLY A 91 41.66 -15.24 -6.00
C GLY A 91 41.67 -16.68 -5.45
N TRP A 92 40.60 -17.45 -5.62
CA TRP A 92 40.53 -18.83 -5.13
C TRP A 92 41.56 -19.77 -5.79
N ASP A 93 41.71 -19.68 -7.10
CA ASP A 93 42.62 -20.60 -7.84
C ASP A 93 44.07 -20.37 -7.42
N GLU A 94 44.47 -19.11 -7.19
CA GLU A 94 45.80 -18.76 -6.70
C GLU A 94 46.01 -19.25 -5.26
N ALA A 95 45.04 -19.02 -4.38
CA ALA A 95 45.10 -19.49 -2.99
C ALA A 95 45.19 -21.03 -2.93
N GLN A 96 44.35 -21.72 -3.69
CA GLN A 96 44.33 -23.17 -3.73
C GLN A 96 45.68 -23.75 -4.28
N SER A 97 46.24 -23.12 -5.29
CA SER A 97 47.53 -23.52 -5.85
C SER A 97 48.69 -23.32 -4.88
N ALA A 98 48.71 -22.17 -4.19
CA ALA A 98 49.72 -21.86 -3.18
C ALA A 98 49.66 -22.84 -2.00
N ILE A 99 48.44 -23.18 -1.53
CA ILE A 99 48.25 -24.17 -0.46
C ILE A 99 48.72 -25.56 -0.88
N ALA A 100 48.32 -26.04 -2.05
CA ALA A 100 48.69 -27.35 -2.54
C ALA A 100 50.23 -27.51 -2.63
N ALA A 101 50.92 -26.46 -3.12
CA ALA A 101 52.38 -26.43 -3.17
C ALA A 101 53.00 -26.44 -1.78
N PHE A 102 52.38 -25.73 -0.83
CA PHE A 102 52.90 -25.66 0.55
C PHE A 102 52.68 -27.00 1.30
N ILE A 103 51.54 -27.65 1.13
CA ILE A 103 51.25 -28.97 1.71
C ILE A 103 52.28 -29.99 1.19
N VAL A 104 52.55 -30.03 -0.12
CA VAL A 104 53.57 -30.92 -0.70
C VAL A 104 54.94 -30.59 -0.10
N ARG A 105 55.29 -29.34 0.14
CA ARG A 105 56.54 -28.95 0.79
C ARG A 105 56.63 -29.47 2.23
N VAL A 106 55.54 -29.38 2.99
CA VAL A 106 55.44 -29.86 4.37
C VAL A 106 55.60 -31.40 4.39
N ASP A 107 54.88 -32.12 3.53
CA ASP A 107 55.01 -33.58 3.39
C ASP A 107 56.43 -34.01 3.02
N THR A 108 57.10 -33.28 2.15
CA THR A 108 58.50 -33.58 1.73
C THR A 108 59.47 -33.36 2.89
N LEU A 109 59.27 -32.32 3.71
CA LEU A 109 60.21 -31.93 4.78
C LEU A 109 59.98 -32.68 6.09
N PHE A 110 58.70 -33.00 6.39
CA PHE A 110 58.30 -33.55 7.70
C PHE A 110 57.65 -34.93 7.64
N GLY A 111 57.18 -35.39 6.44
CA GLY A 111 56.46 -36.67 6.28
C GLY A 111 57.32 -37.91 6.09
N GLY A 112 58.58 -37.76 5.85
CA GLY A 112 59.52 -38.85 5.58
C GLY A 112 60.23 -39.42 6.82
N LYS A 113 60.64 -40.71 6.76
CA LYS A 113 61.49 -41.33 7.77
C LYS A 113 62.95 -40.86 7.57
N GLY A 114 63.28 -39.72 8.13
CA GLY A 114 64.61 -39.15 8.09
C GLY A 114 64.57 -37.70 7.62
N ALA A 115 65.44 -36.87 8.22
CA ALA A 115 65.68 -35.52 7.70
C ALA A 115 66.13 -35.63 6.22
N PRO A 116 65.61 -34.81 5.32
CA PRO A 116 66.22 -34.72 3.99
C PRO A 116 67.70 -34.37 4.13
N ASP A 117 68.57 -35.11 3.41
CA ASP A 117 70.03 -34.94 3.38
C ASP A 117 70.45 -33.58 2.79
N GLY A 118 69.68 -32.58 2.86
CA GLY A 118 69.93 -31.23 2.43
C GLY A 118 69.40 -30.23 3.44
N LYS A 119 70.18 -29.24 3.77
CA LYS A 119 69.80 -28.12 4.61
C LYS A 119 68.60 -27.43 3.99
N ALA A 120 67.36 -27.82 4.42
CA ALA A 120 66.16 -27.09 4.07
C ALA A 120 66.31 -25.67 4.61
N ASP A 121 66.21 -24.69 3.75
CA ASP A 121 66.30 -23.29 4.13
C ASP A 121 65.03 -22.83 4.87
N PRO A 122 65.13 -22.53 6.19
CA PRO A 122 63.99 -22.06 6.97
C PRO A 122 63.38 -20.75 6.42
N ALA A 123 64.22 -19.90 5.81
CA ALA A 123 63.73 -18.64 5.23
C ALA A 123 62.90 -18.86 3.97
N ALA A 124 63.31 -19.77 3.11
CA ALA A 124 62.55 -20.16 1.91
C ALA A 124 61.22 -20.82 2.27
N TYR A 125 61.18 -21.67 3.30
CA TYR A 125 59.95 -22.26 3.84
C TYR A 125 59.02 -21.18 4.38
N PHE A 126 59.52 -20.23 5.21
CA PHE A 126 58.75 -19.13 5.75
C PHE A 126 58.18 -18.22 4.66
N ALA A 127 59.00 -17.93 3.63
CA ALA A 127 58.55 -17.12 2.50
C ALA A 127 57.39 -17.78 1.75
N GLN A 128 57.46 -19.12 1.51
CA GLN A 128 56.40 -19.88 0.87
C GLN A 128 55.12 -19.88 1.71
N GLY A 129 55.20 -20.11 3.03
CA GLY A 129 54.04 -19.98 3.94
C GLY A 129 53.43 -18.56 3.96
N THR A 130 54.30 -17.56 3.79
CA THR A 130 53.83 -16.14 3.67
C THR A 130 53.04 -15.93 2.35
N GLN A 131 53.50 -16.51 1.25
CA GLN A 131 52.74 -16.46 -0.02
C GLN A 131 51.34 -17.09 0.11
N VAL A 132 51.23 -18.26 0.82
CA VAL A 132 49.92 -18.87 1.12
C VAL A 132 49.03 -17.90 1.87
N ILE A 133 49.53 -17.27 2.91
CA ILE A 133 48.77 -16.30 3.72
C ILE A 133 48.33 -15.08 2.88
N GLN A 134 49.23 -14.55 2.04
CA GLN A 134 48.91 -13.41 1.17
C GLN A 134 47.87 -13.75 0.13
N ALA A 135 47.98 -14.91 -0.54
CA ALA A 135 46.97 -15.38 -1.48
C ALA A 135 45.63 -15.62 -0.80
N GLY A 136 45.63 -16.21 0.40
CA GLY A 136 44.44 -16.38 1.20
C GLY A 136 43.78 -15.07 1.60
N GLN A 137 44.57 -14.09 2.02
CA GLN A 137 44.06 -12.74 2.36
C GLN A 137 43.44 -12.03 1.14
N ALA A 138 44.06 -12.16 -0.04
CA ALA A 138 43.55 -11.60 -1.28
C ALA A 138 42.19 -12.24 -1.63
N PHE A 139 42.12 -13.57 -1.55
CA PHE A 139 40.88 -14.32 -1.74
C PHE A 139 39.79 -13.91 -0.74
N HIS A 140 40.13 -13.81 0.54
CA HIS A 140 39.18 -13.39 1.58
C HIS A 140 38.65 -11.97 1.33
N LYS A 141 39.52 -11.03 0.98
CA LYS A 141 39.14 -9.65 0.66
C LYS A 141 38.16 -9.60 -0.51
N GLU A 142 38.47 -10.29 -1.62
CA GLU A 142 37.61 -10.34 -2.79
C GLU A 142 36.25 -10.97 -2.47
N THR A 143 36.26 -12.04 -1.65
CA THR A 143 35.03 -12.74 -1.23
C THR A 143 34.16 -11.82 -0.36
N ALA A 144 34.77 -11.08 0.56
CA ALA A 144 34.06 -10.11 1.40
C ALA A 144 33.51 -8.93 0.59
N GLU A 145 34.28 -8.40 -0.36
CA GLU A 145 33.80 -7.33 -1.26
C GLU A 145 32.60 -7.80 -2.11
N ARG A 146 32.64 -9.06 -2.60
CA ARG A 146 31.53 -9.65 -3.34
C ARG A 146 30.28 -9.80 -2.47
N LEU A 147 30.46 -10.27 -1.23
CA LEU A 147 29.36 -10.37 -0.26
C LEU A 147 28.71 -9.01 -0.01
N ILE A 148 29.51 -7.97 0.25
CA ILE A 148 29.02 -6.60 0.47
C ILE A 148 28.23 -6.09 -0.74
N LEU A 149 28.75 -6.33 -1.96
CA LEU A 149 28.08 -5.92 -3.19
C LEU A 149 26.71 -6.57 -3.36
N LEU A 150 26.58 -7.86 -3.08
CA LEU A 150 25.29 -8.56 -3.16
C LEU A 150 24.30 -8.03 -2.11
N LEU A 151 24.78 -7.80 -0.89
CA LEU A 151 23.94 -7.23 0.18
C LEU A 151 23.46 -5.81 -0.15
N ASP A 152 24.32 -4.97 -0.72
CA ASP A 152 23.95 -3.62 -1.16
C ASP A 152 22.93 -3.65 -2.30
N GLN A 153 23.13 -4.51 -3.30
CA GLN A 153 22.14 -4.69 -4.39
C GLN A 153 20.78 -5.11 -3.86
N ARG A 154 20.76 -6.02 -2.90
CA ARG A 154 19.53 -6.48 -2.25
C ARG A 154 18.84 -5.36 -1.47
N ARG A 155 19.62 -4.60 -0.68
CA ARG A 155 19.12 -3.43 0.04
C ARG A 155 18.48 -2.42 -0.91
N ASP A 156 19.16 -2.09 -2.01
CA ASP A 156 18.67 -1.10 -2.98
C ASP A 156 17.43 -1.59 -3.72
N THR A 157 17.31 -2.88 -3.97
CA THR A 157 16.11 -3.49 -4.54
C THR A 157 14.94 -3.43 -3.55
N ALA A 158 15.18 -3.81 -2.30
CA ALA A 158 14.17 -3.73 -1.23
C ALA A 158 13.70 -2.28 -0.99
N MET A 159 14.62 -1.32 -0.99
CA MET A 159 14.29 0.10 -0.86
C MET A 159 13.42 0.61 -2.02
N ARG A 160 13.75 0.25 -3.26
CA ARG A 160 12.92 0.61 -4.43
C ARG A 160 11.52 0.02 -4.35
N GLN A 161 11.41 -1.24 -3.95
CA GLN A 161 10.10 -1.89 -3.75
C GLN A 161 9.30 -1.20 -2.64
N MET A 162 9.94 -0.89 -1.51
CA MET A 162 9.31 -0.17 -0.41
C MET A 162 8.79 1.21 -0.85
N VAL A 163 9.63 2.00 -1.54
CA VAL A 163 9.23 3.32 -2.07
C VAL A 163 8.05 3.18 -3.03
N PHE A 164 8.08 2.20 -3.93
CA PHE A 164 6.97 1.96 -4.87
C PHE A 164 5.66 1.64 -4.14
N ILE A 165 5.69 0.76 -3.13
CA ILE A 165 4.51 0.41 -2.32
C ILE A 165 3.97 1.64 -1.57
N VAL A 166 4.85 2.44 -0.97
CA VAL A 166 4.46 3.67 -0.28
C VAL A 166 3.82 4.68 -1.24
N CYS A 167 4.42 4.89 -2.42
CA CYS A 167 3.85 5.77 -3.43
C CYS A 167 2.46 5.31 -3.89
N LEU A 168 2.28 4.00 -4.09
CA LEU A 168 1.00 3.41 -4.47
C LEU A 168 -0.06 3.60 -3.36
N ALA A 169 0.33 3.38 -2.11
CA ALA A 169 -0.55 3.58 -0.96
C ALA A 169 -0.97 5.05 -0.80
N VAL A 170 -0.04 5.99 -0.96
CA VAL A 170 -0.33 7.44 -0.92
C VAL A 170 -1.25 7.85 -2.07
N ALA A 171 -1.00 7.36 -3.29
CA ALA A 171 -1.87 7.63 -4.44
C ALA A 171 -3.29 7.11 -4.21
N GLY A 172 -3.44 5.87 -3.71
CA GLY A 172 -4.74 5.30 -3.35
C GLY A 172 -5.46 6.10 -2.27
N PHE A 173 -4.74 6.54 -1.24
CA PHE A 173 -5.30 7.38 -0.19
C PHE A 173 -5.79 8.73 -0.74
N LEU A 174 -5.02 9.38 -1.61
CA LEU A 174 -5.42 10.65 -2.23
C LEU A 174 -6.66 10.51 -3.11
N ILE A 175 -6.76 9.42 -3.88
CA ILE A 175 -7.96 9.12 -4.69
C ILE A 175 -9.17 8.93 -3.78
N LEU A 176 -9.03 8.21 -2.67
CA LEU A 176 -10.11 7.99 -1.71
C LEU A 176 -10.58 9.31 -1.08
N VAL A 177 -9.64 10.14 -0.61
CA VAL A 177 -9.95 11.47 -0.05
C VAL A 177 -10.64 12.36 -1.08
N TYR A 178 -10.13 12.38 -2.33
CA TYR A 178 -10.74 13.14 -3.42
C TYR A 178 -12.17 12.67 -3.70
N GLY A 179 -12.40 11.36 -3.78
CA GLY A 179 -13.74 10.78 -3.97
C GLY A 179 -14.70 11.15 -2.84
N LEU A 180 -14.22 11.10 -1.59
CA LEU A 180 -15.02 11.47 -0.41
C LEU A 180 -15.40 12.96 -0.40
N VAL A 181 -14.47 13.83 -0.78
CA VAL A 181 -14.73 15.27 -0.91
C VAL A 181 -15.73 15.54 -2.03
N CYS A 182 -15.55 14.95 -3.20
CA CYS A 182 -16.49 15.08 -4.32
C CYS A 182 -17.90 14.61 -3.94
N PHE A 183 -18.00 13.45 -3.30
CA PHE A 183 -19.26 12.91 -2.81
C PHE A 183 -19.93 13.85 -1.80
N SER A 184 -19.18 14.33 -0.81
CA SER A 184 -19.69 15.24 0.22
C SER A 184 -20.21 16.55 -0.40
N VAL A 185 -19.46 17.14 -1.33
CA VAL A 185 -19.84 18.38 -2.01
C VAL A 185 -21.11 18.18 -2.86
N ALA A 186 -21.18 17.08 -3.62
CA ALA A 186 -22.35 16.77 -4.45
C ALA A 186 -23.61 16.57 -3.60
N THR A 187 -23.52 15.77 -2.54
CA THR A 187 -24.62 15.49 -1.60
C THR A 187 -25.11 16.77 -0.92
N MET A 188 -24.17 17.59 -0.40
CA MET A 188 -24.50 18.84 0.25
C MET A 188 -25.21 19.83 -0.69
N LYS A 189 -24.77 19.86 -1.95
CA LYS A 189 -25.38 20.72 -2.98
C LYS A 189 -26.82 20.29 -3.30
N SER A 190 -27.07 18.99 -3.41
CA SER A 190 -28.41 18.42 -3.64
C SER A 190 -29.36 18.71 -2.47
N ILE A 191 -28.91 18.48 -1.24
CA ILE A 191 -29.68 18.76 -0.01
C ILE A 191 -30.01 20.26 0.11
N SER A 192 -29.01 21.12 -0.11
CA SER A 192 -29.17 22.58 -0.02
C SER A 192 -30.19 23.10 -1.05
N ASN A 193 -30.19 22.55 -2.26
CA ASN A 193 -31.13 22.92 -3.31
C ASN A 193 -32.55 22.49 -2.95
N LEU A 194 -32.74 21.26 -2.46
CA LEU A 194 -34.03 20.77 -1.98
C LEU A 194 -34.56 21.61 -0.83
N GLN A 195 -33.71 21.95 0.16
CA GLN A 195 -34.05 22.79 1.27
C GLN A 195 -34.55 24.20 0.83
N ARG A 196 -33.85 24.79 -0.14
CA ARG A 196 -34.21 26.09 -0.71
C ARG A 196 -35.61 26.07 -1.29
N VAL A 197 -35.93 25.07 -2.11
CA VAL A 197 -37.25 24.95 -2.73
C VAL A 197 -38.33 24.65 -1.70
N MET A 198 -38.04 23.86 -0.67
CA MET A 198 -38.97 23.64 0.45
C MET A 198 -39.32 24.95 1.17
N VAL A 199 -38.32 25.75 1.48
CA VAL A 199 -38.54 27.08 2.16
C VAL A 199 -39.37 28.02 1.29
N GLN A 200 -39.15 28.03 -0.03
CA GLN A 200 -39.95 28.87 -0.94
C GLN A 200 -41.38 28.32 -1.09
N GLY A 201 -41.56 27.02 -1.12
CA GLY A 201 -42.87 26.37 -1.14
C GLY A 201 -43.72 26.76 0.11
N THR A 202 -43.10 26.77 1.31
CA THR A 202 -43.79 27.21 2.52
C THR A 202 -44.13 28.71 2.52
N ALA A 203 -43.40 29.52 1.78
CA ALA A 203 -43.69 30.94 1.55
C ALA A 203 -44.76 31.17 0.47
N GLY A 204 -45.32 30.11 -0.11
CA GLY A 204 -46.38 30.18 -1.13
C GLY A 204 -45.87 30.29 -2.58
N ASN A 205 -44.57 30.23 -2.81
CA ASN A 205 -44.04 30.17 -4.16
C ASN A 205 -43.94 28.73 -4.63
N LEU A 206 -44.97 28.26 -5.31
CA LEU A 206 -45.08 26.90 -5.85
C LEU A 206 -44.51 26.75 -7.29
N SER A 207 -43.95 27.83 -7.85
CA SER A 207 -43.47 27.84 -9.22
C SER A 207 -41.97 27.52 -9.36
N GLU A 208 -41.24 27.39 -8.27
CA GLU A 208 -39.81 27.06 -8.28
C GLU A 208 -39.59 25.61 -8.66
N LYS A 209 -38.64 25.40 -9.61
CA LYS A 209 -38.27 24.06 -10.06
C LYS A 209 -37.07 23.55 -9.28
N ILE A 210 -37.11 22.26 -8.95
CA ILE A 210 -35.97 21.57 -8.33
C ILE A 210 -34.99 21.20 -9.42
N THR A 211 -33.71 21.64 -9.29
CA THR A 211 -32.65 21.15 -10.17
C THR A 211 -32.16 19.80 -9.63
N ILE A 212 -32.50 18.73 -10.34
CA ILE A 212 -32.15 17.36 -9.94
C ILE A 212 -30.73 17.08 -10.40
N TYR A 213 -29.85 16.71 -9.46
CA TYR A 213 -28.47 16.30 -9.72
C TYR A 213 -28.31 14.81 -9.38
N GLY A 214 -27.95 14.01 -10.36
CA GLY A 214 -27.72 12.57 -10.15
C GLY A 214 -28.96 11.69 -10.41
N THR A 215 -28.82 10.41 -10.08
CA THR A 215 -29.84 9.35 -10.21
C THR A 215 -29.92 8.51 -8.94
N ASP A 216 -29.59 9.13 -7.81
CA ASP A 216 -29.58 8.52 -6.48
C ASP A 216 -30.92 8.73 -5.75
N GLU A 217 -31.01 8.27 -4.53
CA GLU A 217 -32.20 8.38 -3.66
C GLU A 217 -32.59 9.85 -3.42
N LEU A 218 -31.62 10.79 -3.43
CA LEU A 218 -31.90 12.22 -3.31
C LEU A 218 -32.60 12.77 -4.56
N ALA A 219 -32.25 12.26 -5.72
CA ALA A 219 -32.92 12.61 -6.96
C ALA A 219 -34.38 12.10 -6.96
N GLU A 220 -34.62 10.89 -6.47
CA GLU A 220 -35.97 10.33 -6.33
C GLU A 220 -36.82 11.15 -5.36
N ILE A 221 -36.29 11.48 -4.18
CA ILE A 221 -36.97 12.36 -3.21
C ILE A 221 -37.30 13.73 -3.85
N SER A 222 -36.38 14.28 -4.63
CA SER A 222 -36.57 15.56 -5.30
C SER A 222 -37.69 15.52 -6.34
N MET A 223 -37.79 14.42 -7.09
CA MET A 223 -38.90 14.20 -8.05
C MET A 223 -40.25 14.07 -7.36
N GLU A 224 -40.34 13.28 -6.29
CA GLU A 224 -41.58 13.13 -5.54
C GLU A 224 -42.04 14.46 -4.89
N PHE A 225 -41.09 15.24 -4.42
CA PHE A 225 -41.39 16.57 -3.86
C PHE A 225 -41.89 17.53 -4.96
N GLU A 226 -41.30 17.52 -6.15
CA GLU A 226 -41.79 18.32 -7.30
C GLU A 226 -43.24 17.92 -7.71
N ARG A 227 -43.55 16.63 -7.73
CA ARG A 227 -44.90 16.14 -7.95
C ARG A 227 -45.91 16.63 -6.91
N MET A 228 -45.47 16.64 -5.62
CA MET A 228 -46.31 17.15 -4.53
C MET A 228 -46.60 18.66 -4.74
N LEU A 229 -45.57 19.47 -5.03
CA LEU A 229 -45.76 20.91 -5.30
C LEU A 229 -46.71 21.16 -6.49
N THR A 230 -46.58 20.37 -7.57
CA THR A 230 -47.46 20.48 -8.73
C THR A 230 -48.92 20.18 -8.33
N ARG A 231 -49.17 19.12 -7.58
CA ARG A 231 -50.50 18.79 -7.07
C ARG A 231 -51.11 19.85 -6.18
N ILE A 232 -50.30 20.44 -5.28
CA ILE A 232 -50.75 21.55 -4.44
C ILE A 232 -51.10 22.81 -5.30
N SER A 233 -50.29 23.07 -6.31
CA SER A 233 -50.55 24.18 -7.24
C SER A 233 -51.85 23.99 -8.01
N GLU A 234 -52.17 22.81 -8.48
CA GLU A 234 -53.44 22.45 -9.14
C GLU A 234 -54.59 22.62 -8.18
N LEU A 235 -54.52 22.10 -6.95
CA LEU A 235 -55.55 22.28 -5.92
C LEU A 235 -55.83 23.75 -5.59
N VAL A 236 -54.76 24.56 -5.47
CA VAL A 236 -54.94 26.01 -5.23
C VAL A 236 -55.64 26.68 -6.41
N ALA A 237 -55.31 26.30 -7.65
CA ALA A 237 -55.98 26.84 -8.84
C ALA A 237 -57.47 26.47 -8.87
N ASP A 238 -57.81 25.20 -8.56
CA ASP A 238 -59.20 24.73 -8.47
C ASP A 238 -60.01 25.44 -7.37
N VAL A 239 -59.41 25.60 -6.20
CA VAL A 239 -60.07 26.37 -5.10
C VAL A 239 -60.30 27.83 -5.52
N ARG A 240 -59.33 28.45 -6.19
CA ARG A 240 -59.47 29.85 -6.67
C ARG A 240 -60.55 29.97 -7.74
N SER A 241 -60.66 29.00 -8.64
CA SER A 241 -61.69 28.91 -9.67
C SER A 241 -63.09 28.75 -9.02
N SER A 242 -63.18 27.82 -8.05
CA SER A 242 -64.41 27.61 -7.28
C SER A 242 -64.85 28.81 -6.52
N ALA A 243 -63.93 29.50 -5.85
CA ALA A 243 -64.23 30.75 -5.12
C ALA A 243 -64.70 31.85 -6.08
N ALA A 244 -64.13 32.00 -7.26
CA ALA A 244 -64.59 32.94 -8.29
C ALA A 244 -66.02 32.60 -8.77
N MET A 245 -66.32 31.30 -8.97
CA MET A 245 -67.66 30.85 -9.33
C MET A 245 -68.69 31.14 -8.22
N VAL A 246 -68.34 30.90 -6.94
CA VAL A 246 -69.22 31.23 -5.81
C VAL A 246 -69.47 32.70 -5.75
N THR A 247 -68.44 33.54 -5.97
CA THR A 247 -68.60 35.02 -6.01
C THR A 247 -69.53 35.44 -7.16
N HIS A 248 -69.40 34.83 -8.34
CA HIS A 248 -70.28 35.13 -9.50
C HIS A 248 -71.73 34.71 -9.23
N VAL A 249 -71.96 33.49 -8.74
CA VAL A 249 -73.28 33.01 -8.38
C VAL A 249 -73.93 33.84 -7.26
N GLY A 250 -73.12 34.23 -6.26
CA GLY A 250 -73.58 35.13 -5.20
C GLY A 250 -74.02 36.48 -5.76
N GLY A 251 -73.31 37.04 -6.73
CA GLY A 251 -73.71 38.25 -7.44
C GLY A 251 -75.04 38.12 -8.19
N GLN A 252 -75.23 37.01 -8.90
CA GLN A 252 -76.49 36.70 -9.57
C GLN A 252 -77.66 36.55 -8.59
N LEU A 253 -77.40 35.93 -7.46
CA LEU A 253 -78.42 35.74 -6.43
C LEU A 253 -78.92 37.08 -5.84
N VAL A 254 -77.97 38.03 -5.66
CA VAL A 254 -78.32 39.36 -5.23
C VAL A 254 -79.16 40.12 -6.28
N GLU A 255 -78.82 40.00 -7.56
CA GLU A 255 -79.58 40.62 -8.67
C GLU A 255 -80.99 40.00 -8.82
N ASP A 256 -81.07 38.66 -8.77
CA ASP A 256 -82.35 37.96 -8.82
C ASP A 256 -83.22 38.28 -7.59
N GLY A 257 -82.59 38.37 -6.39
CA GLY A 257 -83.30 38.82 -5.16
C GLY A 257 -83.85 40.20 -5.31
N GLY A 258 -83.09 41.11 -5.90
CA GLY A 258 -83.53 42.50 -6.22
C GLY A 258 -84.73 42.52 -7.19
N SER A 259 -84.65 41.73 -8.24
CA SER A 259 -85.73 41.58 -9.23
C SER A 259 -86.99 40.99 -8.58
N LEU A 260 -86.87 39.93 -7.78
CA LEU A 260 -87.99 39.36 -7.03
C LEU A 260 -88.64 40.33 -6.04
N SER A 261 -87.84 41.10 -5.36
CA SER A 261 -88.33 42.15 -4.47
C SER A 261 -89.18 43.21 -5.23
N GLY A 262 -88.63 43.67 -6.38
CA GLY A 262 -89.36 44.56 -7.29
C GLY A 262 -90.71 43.99 -7.77
N ARG A 263 -90.68 42.74 -8.19
CA ARG A 263 -91.88 42.05 -8.62
C ARG A 263 -92.88 41.89 -7.46
N THR A 264 -92.46 41.60 -6.23
CA THR A 264 -93.26 41.47 -5.04
C THR A 264 -93.93 42.79 -4.72
N HIS A 265 -93.17 43.95 -4.78
CA HIS A 265 -93.73 45.27 -4.62
C HIS A 265 -94.77 45.62 -5.65
N ALA A 266 -94.58 45.31 -6.93
CA ALA A 266 -95.50 45.53 -8.02
C ALA A 266 -96.78 44.69 -7.80
N GLN A 267 -96.68 43.43 -7.38
CA GLN A 267 -97.76 42.56 -7.03
C GLN A 267 -98.55 43.11 -5.81
N ALA A 268 -97.88 43.57 -4.81
CA ALA A 268 -98.56 44.20 -3.62
C ALA A 268 -99.41 45.40 -4.06
N ALA A 269 -98.83 46.32 -4.86
CA ALA A 269 -99.54 47.45 -5.43
C ALA A 269 -100.75 47.12 -6.26
N SER A 270 -100.63 46.03 -7.09
CA SER A 270 -101.69 45.52 -7.89
C SER A 270 -102.80 44.90 -7.06
N LEU A 271 -102.44 44.22 -5.96
CA LEU A 271 -103.38 43.64 -5.01
C LEU A 271 -104.15 44.78 -4.24
N GLU A 272 -103.43 45.82 -3.81
CA GLU A 272 -104.10 47.03 -3.20
C GLU A 272 -105.04 47.65 -4.15
N GLN A 273 -104.70 47.85 -5.40
CA GLN A 273 -105.63 48.37 -6.46
C GLN A 273 -106.83 47.46 -6.68
N THR A 274 -106.57 46.14 -6.76
CA THR A 274 -107.63 45.16 -6.88
C THR A 274 -108.61 45.24 -5.67
N THR A 275 -108.08 45.31 -4.48
CA THR A 275 -108.91 45.46 -3.21
C THR A 275 -109.69 46.76 -3.23
N ALA A 276 -109.08 47.89 -3.68
CA ALA A 276 -109.82 49.15 -3.83
C ALA A 276 -110.93 49.02 -4.86
N ASN A 277 -110.69 48.40 -6.02
CA ASN A 277 -111.73 48.12 -7.04
C ASN A 277 -112.84 47.22 -6.53
N ILE A 278 -112.54 46.14 -5.79
CA ILE A 278 -113.52 45.31 -5.13
C ILE A 278 -114.35 46.07 -4.16
N SER A 279 -113.77 46.95 -3.35
CA SER A 279 -114.45 47.82 -2.38
C SER A 279 -115.46 48.77 -3.12
N GLU A 280 -115.00 49.40 -4.24
CA GLU A 280 -115.78 50.23 -5.10
C GLU A 280 -117.03 49.47 -5.72
N VAL A 281 -116.74 48.28 -6.22
CA VAL A 281 -117.82 47.41 -6.77
C VAL A 281 -118.80 46.96 -5.65
N SER A 282 -118.26 46.60 -4.47
CA SER A 282 -119.05 46.30 -3.27
C SER A 282 -119.97 47.49 -2.88
N GLN A 283 -119.49 48.68 -2.89
CA GLN A 283 -120.23 49.89 -2.61
C GLN A 283 -121.31 50.14 -3.66
N THR A 284 -121.03 49.88 -4.92
CA THR A 284 -121.90 50.03 -6.01
C THR A 284 -123.03 48.98 -5.97
N VAL A 285 -122.72 47.75 -5.61
CA VAL A 285 -123.73 46.67 -5.40
C VAL A 285 -124.59 46.93 -4.19
N ALA A 286 -124.06 47.50 -3.13
CA ALA A 286 -124.84 47.90 -1.94
C ALA A 286 -125.77 49.13 -2.14
N ARG A 287 -125.57 49.85 -3.25
CA ARG A 287 -126.36 51.02 -3.60
C ARG A 287 -127.50 50.75 -4.58
N ASN A 288 -127.49 49.62 -5.19
CA ASN A 288 -128.60 49.09 -6.03
C ASN A 288 -129.50 48.19 -5.20
#